data_31256bc22feaeea20112484c40fae073
#
_entry.id   31256bc22feaeea20112484c40fae073
#
_cell.length_a   1.000
_cell.length_b   1.000
_cell.length_c   1.000
_cell.angle_alpha   90.00
_cell.angle_beta   90.00
_cell.angle_gamma   90.00
#
_symmetry.space_group_name_H-M   'P 1'
#
loop_
_entity.id
_entity.type
_entity.pdbx_description
1 polymer ?
#
loop_
_entity_poly.entity_id
_entity_poly.type
_entity_poly.pdbx_seq_one_letter_code
_entity_poly.pdbx_strand_id
1 'polypeptide(L)'
;MQIVSSLSPLALEHEGGTAVAMGYFDGIHIGHRAVIEGAVEWAKAHGAAPAVFTFKLPADSKMKGRRLLSTEDKHALIASLGVEYYLCPEFEEIRAMTPEQFVYGIVQDCHAKALFCGENFTFGAKAAGTPELLKELCAPLGVEVVVVPMAQFEEKPVSSTRIRTALEGGDVPAANAMLGMPYAIRFAVQHGAGLGRTLGVPTINQIYPAGFQMPRYGIYITRTRIGDTWYPSATGLGTRPTVNSDETKVTCETFIPDFSGDLYGTDPVVEFYAYLSPSKKFDTLDELKACIDHAAERAQAYFRAEA
;
A
#
# COMPACT_ATOMS: atom_id res chain seq x y z
N MET A 1 -7.90 -12.42 -10.42
CA MET A 1 -6.43 -12.58 -10.39
C MET A 1 -6.07 -13.89 -9.69
N GLN A 2 -5.30 -14.75 -10.35
CA GLN A 2 -4.79 -16.00 -9.77
C GLN A 2 -3.47 -15.73 -9.03
N ILE A 3 -3.37 -16.22 -7.80
CA ILE A 3 -2.16 -16.06 -6.96
C ILE A 3 -1.34 -17.35 -7.03
N VAL A 4 -0.05 -17.25 -7.32
CA VAL A 4 0.91 -18.34 -7.43
C VAL A 4 2.07 -18.08 -6.48
N SER A 5 2.29 -18.98 -5.53
CA SER A 5 3.22 -18.80 -4.41
C SER A 5 4.59 -19.47 -4.61
N SER A 6 4.85 -20.07 -5.75
CA SER A 6 6.15 -20.71 -6.07
C SER A 6 6.52 -20.47 -7.52
N LEU A 7 7.83 -20.47 -7.82
CA LEU A 7 8.34 -20.60 -9.18
C LEU A 7 8.26 -22.06 -9.57
N SER A 8 7.18 -22.46 -10.16
CA SER A 8 7.03 -23.75 -10.87
C SER A 8 6.38 -23.44 -12.20
N PRO A 9 6.59 -24.25 -13.24
CA PRO A 9 5.96 -24.01 -14.52
C PRO A 9 4.48 -23.75 -14.30
N LEU A 10 4.07 -22.51 -14.55
CA LEU A 10 2.66 -22.15 -14.52
C LEU A 10 2.01 -22.98 -15.61
N ALA A 11 1.07 -23.82 -15.24
CA ALA A 11 0.09 -24.29 -16.17
C ALA A 11 -0.76 -23.08 -16.61
N LEU A 12 -0.12 -22.15 -17.32
CA LEU A 12 -0.82 -21.03 -17.93
C LEU A 12 -1.59 -21.61 -19.10
N GLU A 13 -2.88 -21.69 -18.96
CA GLU A 13 -3.81 -22.03 -20.05
C GLU A 13 -3.88 -20.90 -21.11
N HIS A 14 -2.89 -19.96 -21.11
CA HIS A 14 -2.89 -18.81 -22.00
C HIS A 14 -1.90 -19.03 -23.16
N GLU A 15 -2.41 -19.38 -24.36
CA GLU A 15 -1.60 -19.63 -25.56
C GLU A 15 -0.68 -18.46 -25.95
N GLY A 16 -1.08 -17.23 -25.63
CA GLY A 16 -0.33 -15.98 -25.94
C GLY A 16 0.87 -15.71 -25.03
N GLY A 17 1.09 -16.52 -24.00
CA GLY A 17 2.13 -16.25 -22.97
C GLY A 17 1.77 -15.06 -22.05
N THR A 18 2.76 -14.46 -21.41
CA THR A 18 2.54 -13.37 -20.44
C THR A 18 3.36 -12.12 -20.72
N ALA A 19 2.84 -10.97 -20.25
CA ALA A 19 3.61 -9.75 -20.03
C ALA A 19 3.77 -9.56 -18.50
N VAL A 20 4.99 -9.56 -18.01
CA VAL A 20 5.29 -9.61 -16.57
C VAL A 20 5.84 -8.30 -16.06
N ALA A 21 5.11 -7.61 -15.19
CA ALA A 21 5.60 -6.48 -14.42
C ALA A 21 6.41 -6.98 -13.21
N MET A 22 7.65 -6.57 -13.07
CA MET A 22 8.57 -7.04 -12.04
C MET A 22 8.88 -5.95 -11.02
N GLY A 23 8.69 -6.25 -9.74
CA GLY A 23 9.01 -5.34 -8.65
C GLY A 23 8.55 -5.82 -7.28
N TYR A 24 8.96 -5.13 -6.22
CA TYR A 24 8.46 -5.42 -4.88
C TYR A 24 7.03 -4.87 -4.66
N PHE A 25 6.71 -3.76 -5.32
CA PHE A 25 5.38 -3.15 -5.37
C PHE A 25 4.78 -2.83 -3.99
N ASP A 26 5.57 -2.28 -3.07
CA ASP A 26 5.04 -1.78 -1.81
C ASP A 26 4.42 -0.38 -1.99
N GLY A 27 3.13 -0.26 -1.62
CA GLY A 27 2.35 0.97 -1.73
C GLY A 27 1.70 1.21 -3.09
N ILE A 28 2.05 0.45 -4.16
CA ILE A 28 1.50 0.61 -5.53
C ILE A 28 1.43 2.10 -5.95
N HIS A 29 2.52 2.84 -5.69
CA HIS A 29 2.62 4.25 -6.03
C HIS A 29 2.64 4.49 -7.55
N ILE A 30 2.53 5.75 -7.99
CA ILE A 30 2.41 6.11 -9.42
C ILE A 30 3.48 5.47 -10.31
N GLY A 31 4.74 5.34 -9.84
CA GLY A 31 5.78 4.63 -10.58
C GLY A 31 5.55 3.11 -10.68
N HIS A 32 5.03 2.48 -9.63
CA HIS A 32 4.64 1.06 -9.68
C HIS A 32 3.47 0.83 -10.62
N ARG A 33 2.47 1.73 -10.61
CA ARG A 33 1.32 1.67 -11.52
C ARG A 33 1.78 1.74 -12.96
N ALA A 34 2.67 2.66 -13.31
CA ALA A 34 3.18 2.79 -14.67
C ALA A 34 3.82 1.49 -15.20
N VAL A 35 4.57 0.76 -14.34
CA VAL A 35 5.16 -0.53 -14.72
C VAL A 35 4.09 -1.60 -14.92
N ILE A 36 3.10 -1.67 -14.02
CA ILE A 36 2.02 -2.67 -14.08
C ILE A 36 1.08 -2.38 -15.26
N GLU A 37 0.65 -1.14 -15.41
CA GLU A 37 -0.24 -0.69 -16.49
C GLU A 37 0.41 -0.90 -17.86
N GLY A 38 1.72 -0.62 -17.98
CA GLY A 38 2.47 -0.90 -19.21
C GLY A 38 2.43 -2.38 -19.59
N ALA A 39 2.59 -3.28 -18.62
CA ALA A 39 2.48 -4.73 -18.86
C ALA A 39 1.04 -5.14 -19.25
N VAL A 40 0.02 -4.55 -18.61
CA VAL A 40 -1.39 -4.81 -18.91
C VAL A 40 -1.75 -4.34 -20.34
N GLU A 41 -1.31 -3.13 -20.72
CA GLU A 41 -1.55 -2.58 -22.05
C GLU A 41 -0.85 -3.41 -23.14
N TRP A 42 0.41 -3.79 -22.90
CA TRP A 42 1.15 -4.64 -23.82
C TRP A 42 0.48 -6.01 -23.99
N ALA A 43 0.10 -6.65 -22.89
CA ALA A 43 -0.58 -7.94 -22.90
C ALA A 43 -1.87 -7.88 -23.72
N LYS A 44 -2.68 -6.85 -23.51
CA LYS A 44 -3.92 -6.63 -24.26
C LYS A 44 -3.67 -6.46 -25.77
N ALA A 45 -2.61 -5.73 -26.15
CA ALA A 45 -2.28 -5.49 -27.55
C ALA A 45 -1.76 -6.75 -28.28
N HIS A 46 -1.16 -7.69 -27.54
CA HIS A 46 -0.51 -8.88 -28.13
C HIS A 46 -1.25 -10.20 -27.82
N GLY A 47 -2.44 -10.14 -27.24
CA GLY A 47 -3.19 -11.33 -26.88
C GLY A 47 -2.48 -12.20 -25.84
N ALA A 48 -1.73 -11.59 -24.92
CA ALA A 48 -1.04 -12.24 -23.80
C ALA A 48 -1.79 -11.98 -22.48
N ALA A 49 -1.44 -12.68 -21.42
CA ALA A 49 -1.98 -12.45 -20.10
C ALA A 49 -1.09 -11.47 -19.29
N PRO A 50 -1.66 -10.46 -18.62
CA PRO A 50 -0.89 -9.57 -17.76
C PRO A 50 -0.57 -10.23 -16.42
N ALA A 51 0.71 -10.20 -16.04
CA ALA A 51 1.21 -10.80 -14.83
C ALA A 51 2.04 -9.80 -14.00
N VAL A 52 2.05 -10.00 -12.70
CA VAL A 52 2.96 -9.33 -11.76
C VAL A 52 3.86 -10.38 -11.13
N PHE A 53 5.16 -10.13 -11.14
CA PHE A 53 6.14 -10.86 -10.36
C PHE A 53 6.63 -10.00 -9.20
N THR A 54 6.48 -10.52 -8.00
CA THR A 54 6.99 -9.97 -6.75
C THR A 54 7.51 -11.12 -5.87
N PHE A 55 7.88 -10.86 -4.62
CA PHE A 55 8.30 -11.90 -3.69
C PHE A 55 7.84 -11.58 -2.28
N LYS A 56 7.72 -12.61 -1.46
CA LYS A 56 7.34 -12.52 -0.06
C LYS A 56 8.58 -12.52 0.82
N LEU A 57 8.70 -11.52 1.67
CA LEU A 57 9.76 -11.42 2.67
C LEU A 57 9.33 -12.11 3.98
N PRO A 58 10.28 -12.68 4.76
CA PRO A 58 10.01 -13.10 6.13
C PRO A 58 9.35 -12.00 6.95
N ALA A 59 8.49 -12.37 7.88
CA ALA A 59 7.70 -11.43 8.67
C ALA A 59 8.54 -10.43 9.49
N ASP A 60 9.73 -10.82 9.90
CA ASP A 60 10.71 -10.04 10.67
C ASP A 60 11.72 -9.29 9.79
N SER A 61 11.59 -9.39 8.46
CA SER A 61 12.53 -8.77 7.53
C SER A 61 12.47 -7.24 7.59
N LYS A 62 13.65 -6.62 7.72
CA LYS A 62 13.81 -5.15 7.67
C LYS A 62 14.22 -4.63 6.29
N MET A 63 14.34 -5.50 5.28
CA MET A 63 14.90 -5.15 3.97
C MET A 63 14.14 -4.05 3.22
N LYS A 64 12.83 -3.99 3.37
CA LYS A 64 11.96 -3.06 2.61
C LYS A 64 11.22 -2.03 3.49
N GLY A 65 11.60 -1.93 4.76
CA GLY A 65 10.97 -1.04 5.72
C GLY A 65 9.55 -1.49 6.12
N ARG A 66 8.80 -0.57 6.75
CA ARG A 66 7.41 -0.83 7.17
C ARG A 66 6.49 -0.85 5.95
N ARG A 67 5.52 -1.76 5.94
CA ARG A 67 4.56 -1.93 4.84
C ARG A 67 3.63 -0.73 4.71
N LEU A 68 3.40 -0.29 3.48
CA LEU A 68 2.42 0.77 3.17
C LEU A 68 1.00 0.22 2.97
N LEU A 69 0.88 -1.06 2.57
CA LEU A 69 -0.39 -1.74 2.33
C LEU A 69 -0.44 -3.10 3.03
N SER A 70 -1.63 -3.58 3.35
CA SER A 70 -1.86 -4.98 3.68
C SER A 70 -1.64 -5.88 2.45
N THR A 71 -1.47 -7.17 2.66
CA THR A 71 -1.38 -8.12 1.55
C THR A 71 -2.68 -8.15 0.76
N GLU A 72 -3.80 -8.12 1.45
CA GLU A 72 -5.15 -8.13 0.88
C GLU A 72 -5.41 -6.86 0.04
N ASP A 73 -5.08 -5.68 0.56
CA ASP A 73 -5.25 -4.42 -0.16
C ASP A 73 -4.31 -4.33 -1.37
N LYS A 74 -3.06 -4.82 -1.23
CA LYS A 74 -2.12 -4.95 -2.35
C LYS A 74 -2.68 -5.83 -3.46
N HIS A 75 -3.23 -7.00 -3.11
CA HIS A 75 -3.84 -7.92 -4.09
C HIS A 75 -5.07 -7.29 -4.76
N ALA A 76 -5.97 -6.68 -3.98
CA ALA A 76 -7.14 -6.01 -4.53
C ALA A 76 -6.78 -4.88 -5.49
N LEU A 77 -5.78 -4.08 -5.14
CA LEU A 77 -5.32 -2.97 -5.95
C LEU A 77 -4.65 -3.44 -7.25
N ILE A 78 -3.77 -4.46 -7.19
CA ILE A 78 -3.15 -5.03 -8.39
C ILE A 78 -4.21 -5.67 -9.30
N ALA A 79 -5.18 -6.39 -8.73
CA ALA A 79 -6.27 -6.96 -9.50
C ALA A 79 -7.12 -5.89 -10.20
N SER A 80 -7.37 -4.74 -9.54
CA SER A 80 -8.13 -3.64 -10.14
C SER A 80 -7.43 -2.97 -11.33
N LEU A 81 -6.10 -3.13 -11.45
CA LEU A 81 -5.32 -2.69 -12.60
C LEU A 81 -5.44 -3.63 -13.81
N GLY A 82 -6.16 -4.75 -13.68
CA GLY A 82 -6.38 -5.71 -14.77
C GLY A 82 -5.38 -6.87 -14.82
N VAL A 83 -4.58 -7.06 -13.79
CA VAL A 83 -3.62 -8.18 -13.68
C VAL A 83 -4.36 -9.51 -13.49
N GLU A 84 -3.98 -10.53 -14.26
CA GLU A 84 -4.57 -11.86 -14.20
C GLU A 84 -3.77 -12.82 -13.33
N TYR A 85 -2.44 -12.72 -13.32
CA TYR A 85 -1.55 -13.59 -12.55
C TYR A 85 -0.68 -12.80 -11.59
N TYR A 86 -0.62 -13.24 -10.33
CA TYR A 86 0.21 -12.66 -9.30
C TYR A 86 1.19 -13.72 -8.77
N LEU A 87 2.45 -13.62 -9.18
CA LEU A 87 3.51 -14.54 -8.80
C LEU A 87 4.28 -13.96 -7.61
N CYS A 88 4.29 -14.71 -6.52
CA CYS A 88 4.89 -14.25 -5.27
C CYS A 88 5.58 -15.40 -4.53
N PRO A 89 6.72 -15.92 -5.03
CA PRO A 89 7.52 -16.91 -4.32
C PRO A 89 8.07 -16.36 -3.00
N GLU A 90 8.47 -17.23 -2.10
CA GLU A 90 9.24 -16.84 -0.92
C GLU A 90 10.62 -16.29 -1.38
N PHE A 91 11.09 -15.21 -0.75
CA PHE A 91 12.36 -14.59 -1.13
C PHE A 91 13.55 -15.56 -1.07
N GLU A 92 13.51 -16.50 -0.12
CA GLU A 92 14.56 -17.52 0.05
C GLU A 92 14.70 -18.44 -1.18
N GLU A 93 13.65 -18.65 -1.97
CA GLU A 93 13.68 -19.46 -3.20
C GLU A 93 14.49 -18.77 -4.32
N ILE A 94 14.47 -17.43 -4.34
CA ILE A 94 15.06 -16.64 -5.45
C ILE A 94 16.35 -15.91 -5.08
N ARG A 95 16.65 -15.73 -3.79
CA ARG A 95 17.74 -14.88 -3.30
C ARG A 95 19.14 -15.31 -3.76
N ALA A 96 19.34 -16.61 -4.00
CA ALA A 96 20.61 -17.19 -4.38
C ALA A 96 20.76 -17.37 -5.90
N MET A 97 19.70 -17.12 -6.69
CA MET A 97 19.73 -17.26 -8.14
C MET A 97 20.70 -16.25 -8.77
N THR A 98 21.53 -16.71 -9.72
CA THR A 98 22.28 -15.76 -10.55
C THR A 98 21.30 -14.96 -11.43
N PRO A 99 21.72 -13.81 -12.02
CA PRO A 99 20.86 -13.09 -12.96
C PRO A 99 20.34 -13.98 -14.10
N GLU A 100 21.16 -14.85 -14.65
CA GLU A 100 20.80 -15.79 -15.72
C GLU A 100 19.74 -16.79 -15.25
N GLN A 101 19.95 -17.39 -14.08
CA GLN A 101 18.99 -18.35 -13.50
C GLN A 101 17.64 -17.68 -13.23
N PHE A 102 17.65 -16.44 -12.71
CA PHE A 102 16.44 -15.67 -12.47
C PHE A 102 15.67 -15.40 -13.77
N VAL A 103 16.35 -14.88 -14.81
CA VAL A 103 15.73 -14.57 -16.11
C VAL A 103 15.19 -15.84 -16.75
N TYR A 104 16.00 -16.91 -16.76
CA TYR A 104 15.56 -18.20 -17.32
C TYR A 104 14.31 -18.72 -16.61
N GLY A 105 14.29 -18.70 -15.27
CA GLY A 105 13.13 -19.11 -14.47
C GLY A 105 11.88 -18.28 -14.83
N ILE A 106 11.98 -16.94 -14.82
CA ILE A 106 10.83 -16.09 -15.17
C ILE A 106 10.34 -16.34 -16.59
N VAL A 107 11.24 -16.47 -17.56
CA VAL A 107 10.85 -16.68 -18.97
C VAL A 107 10.19 -18.03 -19.16
N GLN A 108 10.73 -19.09 -18.57
CA GLN A 108 10.20 -20.45 -18.73
C GLN A 108 8.94 -20.68 -17.88
N ASP A 109 9.00 -20.33 -16.59
CA ASP A 109 7.91 -20.64 -15.66
C ASP A 109 6.67 -19.74 -15.87
N CYS A 110 6.89 -18.49 -16.34
CA CYS A 110 5.79 -17.59 -16.63
C CYS A 110 5.43 -17.52 -18.12
N HIS A 111 6.07 -18.29 -19.00
CA HIS A 111 5.90 -18.17 -20.46
C HIS A 111 5.99 -16.70 -20.95
N ALA A 112 6.95 -15.95 -20.37
CA ALA A 112 7.03 -14.51 -20.59
C ALA A 112 7.40 -14.17 -22.05
N LYS A 113 6.63 -13.26 -22.64
CA LYS A 113 6.87 -12.65 -23.95
C LYS A 113 7.39 -11.23 -23.81
N ALA A 114 7.05 -10.57 -22.71
CA ALA A 114 7.57 -9.24 -22.36
C ALA A 114 7.79 -9.11 -20.84
N LEU A 115 8.86 -8.41 -20.48
CA LEU A 115 9.18 -8.07 -19.08
C LEU A 115 9.20 -6.55 -18.90
N PHE A 116 8.53 -6.08 -17.86
CA PHE A 116 8.42 -4.66 -17.52
C PHE A 116 9.08 -4.39 -16.19
N CYS A 117 9.95 -3.41 -16.12
CA CYS A 117 10.60 -3.00 -14.85
C CYS A 117 10.89 -1.50 -14.83
N GLY A 118 11.11 -0.93 -13.64
CA GLY A 118 11.59 0.44 -13.52
C GLY A 118 13.11 0.56 -13.77
N GLU A 119 13.58 1.78 -14.05
CA GLU A 119 15.02 2.07 -14.29
C GLU A 119 15.92 1.65 -13.11
N ASN A 120 15.41 1.61 -11.90
CA ASN A 120 16.15 1.23 -10.69
C ASN A 120 15.95 -0.24 -10.27
N PHE A 121 15.40 -1.07 -11.17
CA PHE A 121 15.17 -2.48 -10.90
C PHE A 121 16.48 -3.24 -10.76
N THR A 122 16.56 -4.09 -9.76
CA THR A 122 17.68 -5.00 -9.56
C THR A 122 17.19 -6.40 -9.25
N PHE A 123 17.92 -7.42 -9.71
CA PHE A 123 17.54 -8.82 -9.55
C PHE A 123 18.77 -9.73 -9.40
N GLY A 124 18.53 -11.00 -9.12
CA GLY A 124 19.59 -11.98 -8.90
C GLY A 124 20.34 -11.78 -7.59
N ALA A 125 21.23 -12.72 -7.31
CA ALA A 125 22.02 -12.73 -6.09
C ALA A 125 22.80 -11.41 -5.90
N LYS A 126 22.73 -10.84 -4.70
CA LYS A 126 23.37 -9.56 -4.33
C LYS A 126 22.93 -8.36 -5.22
N ALA A 127 21.74 -8.43 -5.84
CA ALA A 127 21.24 -7.41 -6.76
C ALA A 127 22.20 -7.14 -7.95
N ALA A 128 22.85 -8.17 -8.48
CA ALA A 128 23.84 -8.05 -9.55
C ALA A 128 23.21 -7.76 -10.92
N GLY A 129 21.92 -8.09 -11.12
CA GLY A 129 21.18 -7.81 -12.35
C GLY A 129 20.71 -6.37 -12.42
N THR A 130 20.83 -5.74 -13.59
CA THR A 130 20.34 -4.40 -13.94
C THR A 130 19.39 -4.48 -15.12
N PRO A 131 18.61 -3.42 -15.43
CA PRO A 131 17.77 -3.40 -16.63
C PRO A 131 18.53 -3.63 -17.94
N GLU A 132 19.78 -3.19 -18.04
CA GLU A 132 20.65 -3.42 -19.21
C GLU A 132 20.98 -4.90 -19.35
N LEU A 133 21.43 -5.54 -18.24
CA LEU A 133 21.71 -6.98 -18.23
C LEU A 133 20.44 -7.79 -18.50
N LEU A 134 19.27 -7.34 -18.02
CA LEU A 134 17.98 -7.96 -18.31
C LEU A 134 17.72 -7.99 -19.82
N LYS A 135 17.93 -6.86 -20.53
CA LYS A 135 17.79 -6.77 -21.98
C LYS A 135 18.75 -7.73 -22.70
N GLU A 136 20.02 -7.76 -22.29
CA GLU A 136 21.03 -8.65 -22.88
C GLU A 136 20.65 -10.13 -22.72
N LEU A 137 20.18 -10.54 -21.55
CA LEU A 137 19.79 -11.93 -21.27
C LEU A 137 18.49 -12.34 -21.96
N CYS A 138 17.56 -11.40 -22.16
CA CYS A 138 16.27 -11.66 -22.79
C CYS A 138 16.32 -11.66 -24.34
N ALA A 139 17.26 -10.93 -24.93
CA ALA A 139 17.36 -10.80 -26.39
C ALA A 139 17.49 -12.17 -27.12
N PRO A 140 18.38 -13.11 -26.72
CA PRO A 140 18.48 -14.41 -27.38
C PRO A 140 17.25 -15.31 -27.13
N LEU A 141 16.43 -15.00 -26.13
CA LEU A 141 15.19 -15.73 -25.80
C LEU A 141 13.97 -15.19 -26.55
N GLY A 142 14.11 -14.10 -27.31
CA GLY A 142 13.01 -13.47 -28.04
C GLY A 142 12.00 -12.79 -27.11
N VAL A 143 12.41 -12.38 -25.89
CA VAL A 143 11.56 -11.72 -24.90
C VAL A 143 11.83 -10.22 -24.92
N GLU A 144 10.79 -9.42 -25.07
CA GLU A 144 10.88 -7.96 -25.03
C GLU A 144 11.12 -7.45 -23.60
N VAL A 145 11.97 -6.44 -23.43
CA VAL A 145 12.20 -5.79 -22.13
C VAL A 145 11.90 -4.31 -22.23
N VAL A 146 10.89 -3.88 -21.49
CA VAL A 146 10.47 -2.49 -21.40
C VAL A 146 10.90 -1.92 -20.05
N VAL A 147 11.78 -0.91 -20.10
CA VAL A 147 12.22 -0.17 -18.92
C VAL A 147 11.40 1.10 -18.79
N VAL A 148 10.60 1.18 -17.75
CA VAL A 148 9.69 2.30 -17.49
C VAL A 148 10.42 3.40 -16.72
N PRO A 149 10.41 4.65 -17.21
CA PRO A 149 11.02 5.78 -16.53
C PRO A 149 10.46 5.99 -15.11
N MET A 150 11.31 6.48 -14.20
CA MET A 150 10.86 6.75 -12.84
C MET A 150 9.88 7.91 -12.81
N ALA A 151 8.68 7.68 -12.27
CA ALA A 151 7.72 8.73 -12.01
C ALA A 151 8.30 9.78 -11.06
N GLN A 152 7.96 11.04 -11.27
CA GLN A 152 8.49 12.16 -10.48
C GLN A 152 7.36 12.89 -9.75
N PHE A 153 7.68 13.38 -8.57
CA PHE A 153 6.89 14.32 -7.82
C PHE A 153 7.83 15.42 -7.27
N GLU A 154 7.52 16.69 -7.57
CA GLU A 154 8.38 17.84 -7.25
C GLU A 154 9.85 17.66 -7.71
N GLU A 155 10.00 17.30 -9.00
CA GLU A 155 11.31 17.10 -9.66
C GLU A 155 12.20 16.02 -9.02
N LYS A 156 11.64 15.17 -8.17
CA LYS A 156 12.37 14.07 -7.51
C LYS A 156 11.67 12.73 -7.77
N PRO A 157 12.45 11.66 -7.93
CA PRO A 157 11.87 10.33 -8.14
C PRO A 157 10.93 9.92 -7.01
N VAL A 158 9.78 9.36 -7.40
CA VAL A 158 8.83 8.74 -6.45
C VAL A 158 9.37 7.40 -5.97
N SER A 159 9.26 7.15 -4.67
CA SER A 159 9.64 5.86 -4.08
C SER A 159 8.88 5.59 -2.79
N SER A 160 8.73 4.31 -2.42
CA SER A 160 8.12 3.92 -1.14
C SER A 160 8.84 4.55 0.07
N THR A 161 10.15 4.79 -0.02
CA THR A 161 10.91 5.47 1.05
C THR A 161 10.47 6.93 1.20
N ARG A 162 10.34 7.69 0.10
CA ARG A 162 9.85 9.07 0.17
C ARG A 162 8.43 9.16 0.70
N ILE A 163 7.58 8.23 0.31
CA ILE A 163 6.20 8.15 0.81
C ILE A 163 6.19 7.92 2.33
N ARG A 164 7.03 7.00 2.84
CA ARG A 164 7.16 6.79 4.29
C ARG A 164 7.64 8.04 5.01
N THR A 165 8.65 8.71 4.47
CA THR A 165 9.17 9.98 5.03
C THR A 165 8.09 11.07 5.07
N ALA A 166 7.29 11.21 4.01
CA ALA A 166 6.18 12.17 3.97
C ALA A 166 5.12 11.84 5.06
N LEU A 167 4.73 10.57 5.19
CA LEU A 167 3.80 10.13 6.24
C LEU A 167 4.36 10.37 7.64
N GLU A 168 5.62 10.06 7.89
CA GLU A 168 6.31 10.29 9.18
C GLU A 168 6.43 11.79 9.51
N GLY A 169 6.56 12.63 8.50
CA GLY A 169 6.53 14.08 8.62
C GLY A 169 5.13 14.68 8.83
N GLY A 170 4.07 13.91 8.53
CA GLY A 170 2.68 14.40 8.51
C GLY A 170 2.29 15.08 7.20
N ASP A 171 3.13 15.03 6.18
CA ASP A 171 2.83 15.55 4.84
C ASP A 171 2.01 14.51 4.04
N VAL A 172 0.75 14.36 4.46
CA VAL A 172 -0.20 13.43 3.84
C VAL A 172 -0.52 13.81 2.39
N PRO A 173 -0.70 15.10 2.04
CA PRO A 173 -0.92 15.48 0.65
C PRO A 173 0.21 15.03 -0.29
N ALA A 174 1.48 15.23 0.09
CA ALA A 174 2.62 14.75 -0.71
C ALA A 174 2.66 13.21 -0.80
N ALA A 175 2.35 12.50 0.30
CA ALA A 175 2.26 11.05 0.28
C ALA A 175 1.16 10.58 -0.69
N ASN A 176 -0.02 11.18 -0.64
CA ASN A 176 -1.16 10.87 -1.51
C ASN A 176 -0.86 11.14 -2.99
N ALA A 177 -0.21 12.27 -3.29
CA ALA A 177 0.21 12.61 -4.65
C ALA A 177 1.21 11.56 -5.20
N MET A 178 2.17 11.13 -4.41
CA MET A 178 3.12 10.08 -4.78
C MET A 178 2.47 8.70 -4.90
N LEU A 179 1.49 8.37 -4.05
CA LEU A 179 0.71 7.13 -4.14
C LEU A 179 -0.25 7.13 -5.34
N GLY A 180 -0.70 8.31 -5.80
CA GLY A 180 -1.77 8.46 -6.78
C GLY A 180 -3.16 8.09 -6.22
N MET A 181 -3.27 7.99 -4.91
CA MET A 181 -4.50 7.72 -4.15
C MET A 181 -4.31 8.14 -2.69
N PRO A 182 -5.39 8.36 -1.92
CA PRO A 182 -5.28 8.61 -0.50
C PRO A 182 -4.61 7.45 0.24
N TYR A 183 -3.68 7.78 1.16
CA TYR A 183 -3.17 6.81 2.12
C TYR A 183 -4.33 6.35 3.01
N ALA A 184 -4.53 5.05 3.12
CA ALA A 184 -5.65 4.48 3.84
C ALA A 184 -5.21 3.35 4.78
N ILE A 185 -6.01 3.16 5.82
CA ILE A 185 -5.93 1.99 6.70
C ILE A 185 -7.25 1.22 6.64
N ARG A 186 -7.13 -0.10 6.83
CA ARG A 186 -8.25 -1.02 6.92
C ARG A 186 -7.94 -2.07 7.97
N PHE A 187 -8.34 -1.80 9.20
CA PHE A 187 -8.14 -2.71 10.33
C PHE A 187 -9.45 -2.94 11.06
N ALA A 188 -9.59 -4.08 11.73
CA ALA A 188 -10.79 -4.38 12.47
C ALA A 188 -11.03 -3.39 13.62
N VAL A 189 -12.28 -2.94 13.75
CA VAL A 189 -12.72 -2.09 14.86
C VAL A 189 -12.72 -2.91 16.15
N GLN A 190 -12.00 -2.41 17.15
CA GLN A 190 -11.88 -3.03 18.47
C GLN A 190 -12.51 -2.18 19.57
N HIS A 191 -12.81 -2.80 20.70
CA HIS A 191 -13.27 -2.06 21.87
C HIS A 191 -12.17 -1.13 22.41
N GLY A 192 -12.52 0.14 22.58
CA GLY A 192 -11.69 1.16 23.23
C GLY A 192 -12.15 1.44 24.65
N ALA A 193 -11.61 2.47 25.27
CA ALA A 193 -12.01 2.90 26.63
C ALA A 193 -13.44 3.48 26.72
N GLY A 194 -14.09 3.76 25.58
CA GLY A 194 -15.48 4.23 25.52
C GLY A 194 -15.68 5.70 25.94
N LEU A 195 -14.61 6.45 26.20
CA LEU A 195 -14.69 7.86 26.63
C LEU A 195 -15.47 8.75 25.64
N GLY A 196 -15.25 8.56 24.34
CA GLY A 196 -15.99 9.33 23.31
C GLY A 196 -17.50 9.13 23.39
N ARG A 197 -17.96 7.92 23.75
CA ARG A 197 -19.40 7.63 23.91
C ARG A 197 -20.01 8.43 25.06
N THR A 198 -19.30 8.56 26.18
CA THR A 198 -19.79 9.35 27.32
C THR A 198 -19.81 10.85 27.05
N LEU A 199 -19.02 11.31 26.09
CA LEU A 199 -18.94 12.71 25.64
C LEU A 199 -19.91 13.04 24.50
N GLY A 200 -20.65 12.06 23.98
CA GLY A 200 -21.51 12.24 22.81
C GLY A 200 -20.76 12.33 21.48
N VAL A 201 -19.48 11.94 21.46
CA VAL A 201 -18.62 11.89 20.27
C VAL A 201 -18.03 10.48 20.11
N PRO A 202 -18.85 9.46 19.81
CA PRO A 202 -18.41 8.07 19.75
C PRO A 202 -17.36 7.89 18.64
N THR A 203 -16.24 7.25 18.98
CA THR A 203 -15.16 6.93 18.05
C THR A 203 -15.06 5.43 17.81
N ILE A 204 -14.68 5.05 16.58
CA ILE A 204 -14.18 3.70 16.30
C ILE A 204 -12.69 3.64 16.64
N ASN A 205 -12.23 2.48 17.10
CA ASN A 205 -10.85 2.25 17.45
C ASN A 205 -10.26 1.16 16.56
N GLN A 206 -9.23 1.49 15.81
CA GLN A 206 -8.45 0.56 15.01
C GLN A 206 -7.02 0.54 15.52
N ILE A 207 -6.42 -0.65 15.65
CA ILE A 207 -5.05 -0.81 16.17
C ILE A 207 -4.12 -1.06 15.01
N TYR A 208 -3.03 -0.30 14.90
CA TYR A 208 -1.99 -0.55 13.92
C TYR A 208 -1.26 -1.85 14.20
N PRO A 209 -1.25 -2.79 13.24
CA PRO A 209 -0.45 -4.00 13.36
C PRO A 209 1.05 -3.69 13.31
N ALA A 210 1.85 -4.55 13.94
CA ALA A 210 3.30 -4.46 13.85
C ALA A 210 3.77 -4.50 12.39
N GLY A 211 4.79 -3.69 12.06
CA GLY A 211 5.39 -3.65 10.73
C GLY A 211 4.65 -2.81 9.68
N PHE A 212 3.54 -2.15 10.04
CA PHE A 212 2.91 -1.16 9.15
C PHE A 212 3.51 0.24 9.30
N GLN A 213 3.53 0.98 8.19
CA GLN A 213 3.91 2.39 8.19
C GLN A 213 2.82 3.21 8.87
N MET A 214 3.24 4.01 9.83
CA MET A 214 2.34 4.92 10.55
C MET A 214 2.62 6.36 10.12
N PRO A 215 1.59 7.18 9.89
CA PRO A 215 1.74 8.62 9.80
C PRO A 215 2.23 9.22 11.13
N ARG A 216 2.68 10.47 11.11
CA ARG A 216 3.01 11.24 12.30
C ARG A 216 1.86 11.19 13.31
N TYR A 217 2.15 11.07 14.60
CA TYR A 217 1.11 11.14 15.63
C TYR A 217 0.44 12.51 15.67
N GLY A 218 -0.89 12.51 15.71
CA GLY A 218 -1.66 13.74 15.69
C GLY A 218 -3.10 13.55 15.25
N ILE A 219 -3.72 14.65 14.88
CA ILE A 219 -5.12 14.72 14.44
C ILE A 219 -5.15 14.99 12.95
N TYR A 220 -6.06 14.29 12.24
CA TYR A 220 -6.15 14.29 10.79
C TYR A 220 -7.56 14.57 10.30
N ILE A 221 -7.65 15.23 9.15
CA ILE A 221 -8.82 15.17 8.27
C ILE A 221 -8.79 13.80 7.59
N THR A 222 -9.88 13.06 7.73
CA THR A 222 -10.07 11.75 7.13
C THR A 222 -11.46 11.63 6.53
N ARG A 223 -11.67 10.61 5.71
CA ARG A 223 -13.01 10.10 5.42
C ARG A 223 -13.06 8.60 5.67
N THR A 224 -14.20 8.12 6.11
CA THR A 224 -14.38 6.71 6.46
C THR A 224 -15.44 6.10 5.57
N ARG A 225 -15.12 4.94 4.96
CA ARG A 225 -16.06 4.17 4.16
C ARG A 225 -16.75 3.12 5.03
N ILE A 226 -18.08 3.17 5.05
CA ILE A 226 -18.95 2.20 5.73
C ILE A 226 -19.92 1.65 4.70
N GLY A 227 -19.80 0.38 4.36
CA GLY A 227 -20.46 -0.17 3.17
C GLY A 227 -19.98 0.57 1.92
N ASP A 228 -20.90 1.11 1.15
CA ASP A 228 -20.62 1.89 -0.06
C ASP A 228 -20.63 3.41 0.16
N THR A 229 -20.84 3.86 1.39
CA THR A 229 -20.97 5.29 1.72
C THR A 229 -19.70 5.83 2.36
N TRP A 230 -19.25 7.00 1.89
CA TRP A 230 -18.15 7.76 2.45
C TRP A 230 -18.64 8.86 3.38
N TYR A 231 -18.07 8.93 4.56
CA TYR A 231 -18.38 9.94 5.59
C TYR A 231 -17.14 10.78 5.89
N PRO A 232 -17.23 12.13 5.87
CA PRO A 232 -16.20 12.98 6.48
C PRO A 232 -15.97 12.55 7.92
N SER A 233 -14.71 12.47 8.33
CA SER A 233 -14.36 12.01 9.66
C SER A 233 -13.09 12.69 10.17
N ALA A 234 -12.88 12.68 11.46
CA ALA A 234 -11.66 13.16 12.11
C ALA A 234 -10.99 12.01 12.85
N THR A 235 -9.69 11.84 12.64
CA THR A 235 -8.93 10.73 13.19
C THR A 235 -7.79 11.21 14.07
N GLY A 236 -7.77 10.75 15.32
CA GLY A 236 -6.63 10.86 16.21
C GLY A 236 -5.73 9.63 16.11
N LEU A 237 -4.46 9.82 15.82
CA LEU A 237 -3.44 8.78 15.81
C LEU A 237 -2.46 8.99 16.97
N GLY A 238 -2.29 7.99 17.81
CA GLY A 238 -1.39 8.09 18.96
C GLY A 238 -1.18 6.79 19.69
N THR A 239 -0.35 6.83 20.73
CA THR A 239 -0.07 5.69 21.58
C THR A 239 -0.96 5.70 22.81
N ARG A 240 -1.46 4.53 23.20
CA ARG A 240 -2.09 4.32 24.52
C ARG A 240 -1.25 3.36 25.34
N PRO A 241 -0.96 3.69 26.62
CA PRO A 241 -0.42 2.72 27.56
C PRO A 241 -1.48 1.63 27.79
N THR A 242 -1.11 0.38 27.66
CA THR A 242 -1.96 -0.75 28.08
C THR A 242 -1.81 -0.97 29.57
N VAL A 243 -2.93 -1.07 30.30
CA VAL A 243 -3.00 -1.12 31.76
C VAL A 243 -2.29 -2.35 32.36
N ASN A 244 -1.99 -3.38 31.57
CA ASN A 244 -1.43 -4.66 32.03
C ASN A 244 -0.26 -5.21 31.20
N SER A 245 0.37 -4.42 30.33
CA SER A 245 1.55 -4.87 29.57
C SER A 245 2.47 -3.68 29.27
N ASP A 246 3.78 -3.94 29.18
CA ASP A 246 4.80 -2.96 28.75
C ASP A 246 4.67 -2.58 27.27
N GLU A 247 3.67 -3.12 26.55
CA GLU A 247 3.43 -2.84 25.14
C GLU A 247 2.60 -1.57 24.94
N THR A 248 3.19 -0.61 24.27
CA THR A 248 2.50 0.60 23.81
C THR A 248 1.81 0.32 22.47
N LYS A 249 0.49 0.20 22.47
CA LYS A 249 -0.29 0.04 21.23
C LYS A 249 -0.52 1.39 20.58
N VAL A 250 -0.35 1.44 19.26
CA VAL A 250 -0.74 2.60 18.45
C VAL A 250 -2.19 2.43 18.02
N THR A 251 -3.00 3.41 18.39
CA THR A 251 -4.44 3.42 18.09
C THR A 251 -4.78 4.54 17.13
N CYS A 252 -5.72 4.23 16.26
CA CYS A 252 -6.37 5.14 15.35
C CYS A 252 -7.82 5.28 15.83
N GLU A 253 -8.16 6.45 16.38
CA GLU A 253 -9.49 6.76 16.93
C GLU A 253 -10.19 7.72 16.00
N THR A 254 -11.23 7.21 15.31
CA THR A 254 -11.92 7.99 14.29
C THR A 254 -13.33 8.34 14.75
N PHE A 255 -13.63 9.64 14.79
CA PHE A 255 -14.97 10.19 14.98
C PHE A 255 -15.63 10.44 13.63
N ILE A 256 -16.86 9.95 13.47
CA ILE A 256 -17.65 10.04 12.24
C ILE A 256 -18.98 10.75 12.59
N PRO A 257 -19.07 12.10 12.43
CA PRO A 257 -20.18 12.89 12.96
C PRO A 257 -21.54 12.50 12.41
N ASP A 258 -21.63 12.14 11.14
CA ASP A 258 -22.90 11.86 10.45
C ASP A 258 -23.23 10.36 10.42
N PHE A 259 -22.60 9.56 11.28
CA PHE A 259 -22.87 8.13 11.38
C PHE A 259 -23.29 7.72 12.79
N SER A 260 -24.32 6.89 12.85
CA SER A 260 -24.77 6.25 14.08
C SER A 260 -25.00 4.76 13.78
N GLY A 261 -24.30 3.90 14.50
CA GLY A 261 -24.39 2.45 14.31
C GLY A 261 -23.27 1.71 15.04
N ASP A 262 -23.34 0.38 15.02
CA ASP A 262 -22.33 -0.49 15.57
C ASP A 262 -21.39 -0.97 14.44
N LEU A 263 -20.08 -0.76 14.63
CA LEU A 263 -19.03 -1.16 13.69
C LEU A 263 -18.03 -2.15 14.30
N TYR A 264 -18.29 -2.67 15.50
CA TYR A 264 -17.39 -3.66 16.11
C TYR A 264 -17.25 -4.90 15.23
N GLY A 265 -16.00 -5.36 15.06
CA GLY A 265 -15.67 -6.52 14.24
C GLY A 265 -15.70 -6.28 12.73
N THR A 266 -16.12 -5.08 12.27
CA THR A 266 -15.96 -4.67 10.87
C THR A 266 -14.59 -4.02 10.64
N ASP A 267 -14.22 -3.84 9.38
CA ASP A 267 -12.93 -3.27 8.96
C ASP A 267 -13.13 -2.06 8.02
N PRO A 268 -13.75 -0.95 8.50
CA PRO A 268 -13.97 0.23 7.67
C PRO A 268 -12.64 0.81 7.18
N VAL A 269 -12.67 1.31 5.94
CA VAL A 269 -11.52 2.01 5.36
C VAL A 269 -11.49 3.44 5.86
N VAL A 270 -10.36 3.89 6.41
CA VAL A 270 -10.12 5.28 6.81
C VAL A 270 -9.02 5.87 5.92
N GLU A 271 -9.38 6.82 5.09
CA GLU A 271 -8.47 7.57 4.22
C GLU A 271 -8.00 8.86 4.87
N PHE A 272 -6.71 9.14 4.79
CA PHE A 272 -6.06 10.31 5.36
C PHE A 272 -5.85 11.39 4.30
N TYR A 273 -6.20 12.63 4.61
CA TYR A 273 -6.11 13.77 3.67
C TYR A 273 -5.21 14.89 4.14
N ALA A 274 -5.33 15.32 5.40
CA ALA A 274 -4.50 16.39 5.92
C ALA A 274 -4.20 16.20 7.41
N TYR A 275 -3.00 16.58 7.80
CA TYR A 275 -2.59 16.70 9.21
C TYR A 275 -3.07 18.03 9.78
N LEU A 276 -3.77 18.00 10.92
CA LEU A 276 -4.30 19.21 11.56
C LEU A 276 -3.41 19.72 12.69
N SER A 277 -3.02 18.84 13.60
CA SER A 277 -2.25 19.23 14.78
C SER A 277 -1.58 18.04 15.47
N PRO A 278 -0.53 18.26 16.27
CA PRO A 278 0.03 17.21 17.13
C PRO A 278 -0.99 16.66 18.13
N SER A 279 -0.82 15.40 18.54
CA SER A 279 -1.51 14.88 19.72
C SER A 279 -1.11 15.70 20.95
N LYS A 280 -2.09 16.04 21.77
CA LYS A 280 -1.86 16.73 23.04
C LYS A 280 -2.62 16.03 24.17
N LYS A 281 -2.16 16.23 25.40
CA LYS A 281 -2.94 15.87 26.58
C LYS A 281 -3.98 16.96 26.83
N PHE A 282 -5.14 16.57 27.30
CA PHE A 282 -6.22 17.46 27.68
C PHE A 282 -6.38 17.40 29.19
N ASP A 283 -6.56 18.56 29.80
CA ASP A 283 -6.76 18.67 31.25
C ASP A 283 -8.22 18.37 31.63
N THR A 284 -9.16 18.58 30.70
CA THR A 284 -10.58 18.34 30.90
C THR A 284 -11.21 17.54 29.73
N LEU A 285 -12.32 16.89 30.01
CA LEU A 285 -13.11 16.18 28.99
C LEU A 285 -13.78 17.14 27.99
N ASP A 286 -14.11 18.35 28.42
CA ASP A 286 -14.69 19.38 27.57
C ASP A 286 -13.69 19.88 26.53
N GLU A 287 -12.42 20.05 26.91
CA GLU A 287 -11.34 20.38 25.96
C GLU A 287 -11.13 19.28 24.92
N LEU A 288 -11.15 18.01 25.35
CA LEU A 288 -11.07 16.88 24.44
C LEU A 288 -12.24 16.87 23.45
N LYS A 289 -13.47 17.06 23.96
CA LYS A 289 -14.66 17.13 23.12
C LYS A 289 -14.60 18.27 22.12
N ALA A 290 -14.26 19.47 22.55
CA ALA A 290 -14.11 20.64 21.68
C ALA A 290 -13.07 20.42 20.57
N CYS A 291 -11.98 19.73 20.89
CA CYS A 291 -10.94 19.39 19.91
C CYS A 291 -11.47 18.38 18.86
N ILE A 292 -12.24 17.37 19.26
CA ILE A 292 -12.85 16.39 18.35
C ILE A 292 -13.89 17.06 17.45
N ASP A 293 -14.79 17.86 18.02
CA ASP A 293 -15.82 18.60 17.29
C ASP A 293 -15.20 19.54 16.26
N HIS A 294 -14.18 20.34 16.65
CA HIS A 294 -13.47 21.21 15.72
C HIS A 294 -12.79 20.45 14.57
N ALA A 295 -12.15 19.30 14.85
CA ALA A 295 -11.54 18.50 13.81
C ALA A 295 -12.58 17.92 12.84
N ALA A 296 -13.76 17.50 13.35
CA ALA A 296 -14.85 17.00 12.54
C ALA A 296 -15.46 18.11 11.65
N GLU A 297 -15.67 19.32 12.18
CA GLU A 297 -16.12 20.46 11.39
C GLU A 297 -15.14 20.79 10.25
N ARG A 298 -13.82 20.73 10.54
CA ARG A 298 -12.76 20.92 9.52
C ARG A 298 -12.82 19.84 8.45
N ALA A 299 -13.07 18.57 8.82
CA ALA A 299 -13.22 17.48 7.86
C ALA A 299 -14.44 17.67 6.97
N GLN A 300 -15.61 18.00 7.56
CA GLN A 300 -16.82 18.29 6.79
C GLN A 300 -16.64 19.50 5.84
N ALA A 301 -15.95 20.57 6.28
CA ALA A 301 -15.66 21.72 5.44
C ALA A 301 -14.71 21.38 4.28
N TYR A 302 -13.69 20.56 4.54
CA TYR A 302 -12.75 20.10 3.54
C TYR A 302 -13.46 19.38 2.38
N PHE A 303 -14.26 18.37 2.67
CA PHE A 303 -14.96 17.59 1.63
C PHE A 303 -16.12 18.32 0.97
N ARG A 304 -16.71 19.33 1.62
CA ARG A 304 -17.68 20.22 0.95
C ARG A 304 -17.04 21.15 -0.08
N ALA A 305 -15.77 21.48 0.08
CA ALA A 305 -15.05 22.32 -0.88
C ALA A 305 -14.52 21.53 -2.09
N GLU A 306 -14.42 20.21 -1.97
CA GLU A 306 -13.99 19.31 -3.06
C GLU A 306 -15.18 18.71 -3.86
N ALA A 307 -16.40 18.84 -3.39
CA ALA A 307 -17.63 18.36 -4.04
C ALA A 307 -18.18 19.37 -5.06
#